data_22d37aa3b7d5e315fe312b834e61d7b5
#
_entry.id   22d37aa3b7d5e315fe312b834e61d7b5
#
_cell.length_a   1.000
_cell.length_b   1.000
_cell.length_c   1.000
_cell.angle_alpha   90.00
_cell.angle_beta   90.00
_cell.angle_gamma   90.00
#
_symmetry.space_group_name_H-M   'P 1'
#
loop_
_entity.id
_entity.type
_entity.pdbx_description
1 polymer ?
#
loop_
_entity_poly.entity_id
_entity_poly.type
_entity_poly.pdbx_seq_one_letter_code
_entity_poly.pdbx_strand_id
1 'polypeptide(L)'
;MGSEMCIRDRYKLSPSYKANIDNINYHVSMGATAEAVSSKYKISREQADAFSFSSHKKAANAIDKGFFKEEIVPIKVDEVFVKDGKRVESTHVVEVDEGVRRDTTIDGLAKLRPAFKKGGVVTAGNSSQTSDGAAFTLVMSEKKVTELGLDPIAKLLGCSVGGVDPLYMGCLLYTSDAADE
;
A
#
# COMPACT_ATOMS: atom_id res chain seq x y z
N MET A 1 -12.55 9.29 -2.93
CA MET A 1 -13.69 9.02 -1.99
C MET A 1 -13.27 8.16 -0.79
N GLY A 2 -12.32 7.25 -0.88
CA GLY A 2 -11.91 6.37 0.23
C GLY A 2 -11.20 7.09 1.38
N SER A 3 -10.26 7.99 1.11
CA SER A 3 -9.51 8.70 2.15
C SER A 3 -10.36 9.69 2.95
N GLU A 4 -11.31 10.37 2.33
CA GLU A 4 -12.22 11.26 3.04
C GLU A 4 -13.24 10.51 3.91
N MET A 5 -13.69 9.34 3.52
CA MET A 5 -14.55 8.50 4.36
C MET A 5 -13.84 8.06 5.64
N CYS A 6 -12.58 7.68 5.55
CA CYS A 6 -11.79 7.30 6.73
C CYS A 6 -11.52 8.49 7.68
N ILE A 7 -11.51 9.72 7.17
CA ILE A 7 -11.26 10.93 7.96
C ILE A 7 -12.56 11.56 8.46
N ARG A 8 -13.62 11.53 7.68
CA ARG A 8 -14.92 12.16 7.99
C ARG A 8 -15.83 11.30 8.83
N ASP A 9 -15.89 10.01 8.55
CA ASP A 9 -16.65 9.09 9.37
C ASP A 9 -15.80 8.76 10.60
N ARG A 10 -15.95 9.62 11.61
CA ARG A 10 -15.37 9.35 12.92
C ARG A 10 -15.62 7.89 13.26
N TYR A 11 -14.59 7.09 13.18
CA TYR A 11 -14.59 5.70 13.58
C TYR A 11 -15.24 5.61 14.96
N LYS A 12 -16.49 5.17 15.01
CA LYS A 12 -17.06 4.70 16.26
C LYS A 12 -16.43 3.34 16.47
N LEU A 13 -15.36 3.31 17.27
CA LEU A 13 -14.78 2.07 17.71
C LEU A 13 -15.90 1.20 18.29
N SER A 14 -15.91 -0.08 17.90
CA SER A 14 -16.84 -1.05 18.44
C SER A 14 -16.86 -0.96 19.96
N PRO A 15 -18.01 -1.14 20.62
CA PRO A 15 -18.09 -1.23 22.08
C PRO A 15 -17.17 -2.31 22.67
N SER A 16 -16.78 -3.30 21.89
CA SER A 16 -15.76 -4.30 22.26
C SER A 16 -14.34 -3.74 22.32
N TYR A 17 -14.11 -2.53 21.77
CA TYR A 17 -12.88 -1.80 21.96
C TYR A 17 -12.84 -1.12 23.33
N LYS A 18 -12.90 -1.87 24.37
CA LYS A 18 -12.40 -1.44 25.66
C LYS A 18 -10.94 -1.85 25.70
N ALA A 19 -10.05 -0.89 25.93
CA ALA A 19 -8.65 -1.13 26.16
C ALA A 19 -8.49 -2.02 27.41
N ASN A 20 -8.64 -3.32 27.18
CA ASN A 20 -8.23 -4.33 28.15
C ASN A 20 -6.97 -5.01 27.58
N ILE A 21 -6.29 -5.73 28.43
CA ILE A 21 -5.05 -6.44 28.09
C ILE A 21 -5.20 -7.35 26.86
N ASP A 22 -6.39 -7.89 26.64
CA ASP A 22 -6.66 -8.86 25.57
C ASP A 22 -6.90 -8.19 24.21
N ASN A 23 -7.31 -6.91 24.18
CA ASN A 23 -7.70 -6.20 22.97
C ASN A 23 -6.71 -5.10 22.54
N ILE A 24 -5.63 -4.90 23.27
CA ILE A 24 -4.74 -3.76 23.09
C ILE A 24 -4.05 -3.77 21.71
N ASN A 25 -3.87 -4.95 21.12
CA ASN A 25 -3.15 -5.13 19.87
C ASN A 25 -4.05 -5.19 18.62
N TYR A 26 -5.37 -5.31 18.77
CA TYR A 26 -6.27 -5.44 17.61
C TYR A 26 -6.47 -4.14 16.81
N HIS A 27 -6.21 -3.01 17.42
CA HIS A 27 -6.43 -1.70 16.83
C HIS A 27 -5.15 -0.86 16.70
N VAL A 28 -4.02 -1.53 16.59
CA VAL A 28 -2.72 -0.87 16.40
C VAL A 28 -2.65 -0.32 14.98
N SER A 29 -2.14 0.90 14.82
CA SER A 29 -1.92 1.48 13.50
C SER A 29 -0.84 0.72 12.73
N MET A 30 -0.92 0.72 11.39
CA MET A 30 0.06 0.03 10.55
C MET A 30 1.49 0.51 10.78
N GLY A 31 1.69 1.80 11.04
CA GLY A 31 3.01 2.33 11.36
C GLY A 31 3.56 1.80 12.70
N ALA A 32 2.72 1.66 13.72
CA ALA A 32 3.13 1.06 14.98
C ALA A 32 3.42 -0.44 14.84
N THR A 33 2.65 -1.14 14.01
CA THR A 33 2.90 -2.55 13.64
C THR A 33 4.26 -2.69 12.94
N ALA A 34 4.56 -1.81 11.98
CA ALA A 34 5.85 -1.80 11.29
C ALA A 34 7.03 -1.55 12.25
N GLU A 35 6.86 -0.65 13.22
CA GLU A 35 7.86 -0.43 14.28
C GLU A 35 8.05 -1.66 15.19
N ALA A 36 6.98 -2.36 15.51
CA ALA A 36 7.04 -3.60 16.29
C ALA A 36 7.76 -4.72 15.52
N VAL A 37 7.45 -4.88 14.23
CA VAL A 37 8.11 -5.86 13.34
C VAL A 37 9.60 -5.53 13.20
N SER A 38 9.96 -4.26 12.93
CA SER A 38 11.35 -3.86 12.80
C SER A 38 12.16 -4.10 14.09
N SER A 39 11.54 -3.85 15.24
CA SER A 39 12.15 -4.12 16.54
C SER A 39 12.35 -5.61 16.80
N LYS A 40 11.34 -6.44 16.46
CA LYS A 40 11.39 -7.90 16.66
C LYS A 40 12.46 -8.56 15.78
N TYR A 41 12.53 -8.16 14.52
CA TYR A 41 13.45 -8.73 13.53
C TYR A 41 14.77 -7.95 13.40
N LYS A 42 14.98 -6.93 14.25
CA LYS A 42 16.20 -6.10 14.29
C LYS A 42 16.53 -5.45 12.93
N ILE A 43 15.50 -5.02 12.23
CA ILE A 43 15.66 -4.30 10.96
C ILE A 43 16.11 -2.86 11.27
N SER A 44 17.26 -2.46 10.72
CA SER A 44 17.77 -1.12 10.92
C SER A 44 17.10 -0.10 10.00
N ARG A 45 17.24 1.17 10.35
CA ARG A 45 16.76 2.29 9.54
C ARG A 45 17.41 2.31 8.16
N GLU A 46 18.71 2.05 8.09
CA GLU A 46 19.49 2.03 6.87
C GLU A 46 19.03 0.91 5.93
N GLN A 47 18.71 -0.27 6.49
CA GLN A 47 18.16 -1.39 5.70
C GLN A 47 16.79 -1.03 5.12
N ALA A 48 15.90 -0.42 5.91
CA ALA A 48 14.58 0.00 5.46
C ALA A 48 14.68 1.09 4.37
N ASP A 49 15.55 2.07 4.54
CA ASP A 49 15.76 3.13 3.57
C ASP A 49 16.40 2.61 2.27
N ALA A 50 17.36 1.68 2.35
CA ALA A 50 17.97 1.03 1.18
C ALA A 50 16.94 0.23 0.38
N PHE A 51 16.05 -0.50 1.06
CA PHE A 51 14.95 -1.22 0.41
C PHE A 51 13.99 -0.26 -0.28
N SER A 52 13.59 0.82 0.39
CA SER A 52 12.71 1.84 -0.17
C SER A 52 13.33 2.53 -1.40
N PHE A 53 14.60 2.88 -1.33
CA PHE A 53 15.34 3.43 -2.47
C PHE A 53 15.34 2.48 -3.67
N SER A 54 15.64 1.20 -3.44
CA SER A 54 15.59 0.16 -4.48
C SER A 54 14.20 0.02 -5.08
N SER A 55 13.14 0.07 -4.25
CA SER A 55 11.75 0.01 -4.69
C SER A 55 11.39 1.16 -5.63
N HIS A 56 11.71 2.40 -5.26
CA HIS A 56 11.48 3.57 -6.13
C HIS A 56 12.22 3.46 -7.48
N LYS A 57 13.48 2.99 -7.46
CA LYS A 57 14.25 2.81 -8.71
C LYS A 57 13.65 1.73 -9.61
N LYS A 58 13.20 0.61 -9.03
CA LYS A 58 12.53 -0.46 -9.78
C LYS A 58 11.20 0.02 -10.38
N ALA A 59 10.38 0.72 -9.59
CA ALA A 59 9.10 1.24 -10.05
C ALA A 59 9.29 2.29 -11.17
N ALA A 60 10.23 3.22 -11.01
CA ALA A 60 10.54 4.21 -12.05
C ALA A 60 10.97 3.54 -13.37
N ASN A 61 11.85 2.54 -13.29
CA ASN A 61 12.29 1.79 -14.48
C ASN A 61 11.14 0.99 -15.12
N ALA A 62 10.23 0.42 -14.33
CA ALA A 62 9.06 -0.28 -14.85
C ALA A 62 8.08 0.66 -15.57
N ILE A 63 7.85 1.85 -15.02
CA ILE A 63 7.06 2.89 -15.67
C ILE A 63 7.71 3.31 -17.00
N ASP A 64 9.02 3.57 -17.01
CA ASP A 64 9.75 3.98 -18.22
C ASP A 64 9.72 2.92 -19.32
N LYS A 65 9.72 1.65 -18.94
CA LYS A 65 9.56 0.51 -19.85
C LYS A 65 8.11 0.24 -20.27
N GLY A 66 7.15 0.94 -19.69
CA GLY A 66 5.73 0.81 -19.99
C GLY A 66 5.09 -0.48 -19.50
N PHE A 67 5.65 -1.15 -18.48
CA PHE A 67 5.13 -2.42 -17.98
C PHE A 67 3.71 -2.32 -17.42
N PHE A 68 3.31 -1.14 -16.94
CA PHE A 68 1.97 -0.92 -16.37
C PHE A 68 0.94 -0.41 -17.38
N LYS A 69 1.32 -0.16 -18.66
CA LYS A 69 0.41 0.47 -19.64
C LYS A 69 -0.83 -0.36 -19.95
N GLU A 70 -0.71 -1.69 -19.89
CA GLU A 70 -1.83 -2.59 -20.17
C GLU A 70 -2.76 -2.75 -18.96
N GLU A 71 -2.29 -2.41 -17.76
CA GLU A 71 -3.03 -2.55 -16.51
C GLU A 71 -3.76 -1.26 -16.14
N ILE A 72 -3.27 -0.10 -16.56
CA ILE A 72 -3.82 1.20 -16.19
C ILE A 72 -4.92 1.61 -17.15
N VAL A 73 -6.09 1.92 -16.59
CA VAL A 73 -7.19 2.54 -17.33
C VAL A 73 -7.11 4.05 -17.13
N PRO A 74 -6.83 4.85 -18.17
CA PRO A 74 -6.75 6.30 -18.04
C PRO A 74 -8.07 6.91 -17.60
N ILE A 75 -8.05 7.78 -16.61
CA ILE A 75 -9.25 8.43 -16.05
C ILE A 75 -9.15 9.92 -16.29
N LYS A 76 -10.19 10.48 -16.93
CA LYS A 76 -10.36 11.93 -17.07
C LYS A 76 -10.87 12.49 -15.75
N VAL A 77 -10.16 13.45 -15.18
CA VAL A 77 -10.51 14.12 -13.92
C VAL A 77 -10.79 15.60 -14.20
N ASP A 78 -11.96 16.06 -13.77
CA ASP A 78 -12.33 17.45 -13.79
C ASP A 78 -12.20 18.01 -12.37
N GLU A 79 -11.25 18.90 -12.16
CA GLU A 79 -10.97 19.53 -10.87
C GLU A 79 -11.45 20.96 -10.84
N VAL A 80 -12.02 21.34 -9.71
CA VAL A 80 -12.40 22.73 -9.43
C VAL A 80 -11.67 23.18 -8.17
N PHE A 81 -10.82 24.17 -8.31
CA PHE A 81 -10.06 24.73 -7.18
C PHE A 81 -10.06 26.25 -7.21
N VAL A 82 -9.72 26.86 -6.08
CA VAL A 82 -9.61 28.32 -5.97
C VAL A 82 -8.14 28.71 -6.05
N LYS A 83 -7.78 29.52 -7.05
CA LYS A 83 -6.46 30.11 -7.19
C LYS A 83 -6.60 31.63 -7.24
N ASP A 84 -5.86 32.32 -6.39
CA ASP A 84 -5.87 33.80 -6.29
C ASP A 84 -7.31 34.39 -6.11
N GLY A 85 -8.14 33.70 -5.31
CA GLY A 85 -9.52 34.08 -5.05
C GLY A 85 -10.51 33.84 -6.21
N LYS A 86 -10.06 33.23 -7.31
CA LYS A 86 -10.91 32.91 -8.47
C LYS A 86 -11.10 31.40 -8.58
N ARG A 87 -12.31 31.00 -8.93
CA ARG A 87 -12.62 29.61 -9.29
C ARG A 87 -11.91 29.26 -10.60
N VAL A 88 -11.11 28.21 -10.58
CA VAL A 88 -10.41 27.67 -11.76
C VAL A 88 -10.89 26.24 -11.95
N GLU A 89 -11.23 25.91 -13.18
CA GLU A 89 -11.57 24.57 -13.61
C GLU A 89 -10.42 24.03 -14.45
N SER A 90 -9.96 22.82 -14.14
CA SER A 90 -8.90 22.11 -14.85
C SER A 90 -9.36 20.71 -15.18
N THR A 91 -9.08 20.26 -16.38
CA THR A 91 -9.32 18.89 -16.80
C THR A 91 -7.97 18.26 -17.18
N HIS A 92 -7.69 17.11 -16.60
CA HIS A 92 -6.49 16.33 -16.95
C HIS A 92 -6.79 14.83 -16.98
N VAL A 93 -5.90 14.06 -17.57
CA VAL A 93 -6.00 12.60 -17.61
C VAL A 93 -4.97 12.03 -16.63
N VAL A 94 -5.44 11.20 -15.71
CA VAL A 94 -4.58 10.43 -14.81
C VAL A 94 -4.33 9.06 -15.45
N GLU A 95 -3.09 8.80 -15.83
CA GLU A 95 -2.66 7.57 -16.52
C GLU A 95 -1.33 7.03 -16.00
N VAL A 96 -0.80 7.62 -14.94
CA VAL A 96 0.45 7.22 -14.30
C VAL A 96 0.31 7.33 -12.79
N ASP A 97 0.82 6.33 -12.07
CA ASP A 97 0.92 6.38 -10.61
C ASP A 97 1.85 7.49 -10.13
N GLU A 98 1.32 8.41 -9.34
CA GLU A 98 2.03 9.61 -8.87
C GLU A 98 2.98 9.35 -7.69
N GLY A 99 2.89 8.15 -7.06
CA GLY A 99 3.63 7.83 -5.84
C GLY A 99 5.13 7.62 -6.02
N VAL A 100 5.60 7.42 -7.23
CA VAL A 100 7.01 7.12 -7.51
C VAL A 100 7.86 8.38 -7.53
N ARG A 101 8.78 8.48 -6.58
CA ARG A 101 9.73 9.60 -6.49
C ARG A 101 11.04 9.26 -7.20
N ARG A 102 11.22 9.79 -8.40
CA ARG A 102 12.40 9.54 -9.24
C ARG A 102 13.69 10.17 -8.70
N ASP A 103 13.55 11.24 -7.94
CA ASP A 103 14.61 12.03 -7.30
C ASP A 103 15.03 11.49 -5.92
N THR A 104 14.48 10.36 -5.49
CA THR A 104 14.82 9.74 -4.21
C THR A 104 16.31 9.39 -4.15
N THR A 105 16.94 9.76 -3.03
CA THR A 105 18.34 9.43 -2.69
C THR A 105 18.41 8.84 -1.29
N ILE A 106 19.43 8.02 -1.03
CA ILE A 106 19.67 7.45 0.31
C ILE A 106 19.86 8.56 1.35
N ASP A 107 20.64 9.61 1.02
CA ASP A 107 20.87 10.74 1.93
C ASP A 107 19.59 11.54 2.19
N GLY A 108 18.70 11.62 1.20
CA GLY A 108 17.39 12.24 1.34
C GLY A 108 16.50 11.46 2.30
N LEU A 109 16.45 10.14 2.17
CA LEU A 109 15.70 9.25 3.05
C LEU A 109 16.24 9.30 4.49
N ALA A 110 17.55 9.28 4.67
CA ALA A 110 18.19 9.32 5.98
C ALA A 110 17.84 10.58 6.80
N LYS A 111 17.56 11.71 6.14
CA LYS A 111 17.17 12.99 6.80
C LYS A 111 15.73 13.00 7.30
N LEU A 112 14.89 12.06 6.88
CA LEU A 112 13.48 12.02 7.28
C LEU A 112 13.34 11.63 8.75
N ARG A 113 12.39 12.28 9.43
CA ARG A 113 12.11 12.00 10.84
C ARG A 113 11.22 10.77 10.96
N PRO A 114 11.42 9.91 11.99
CA PRO A 114 10.49 8.84 12.31
C PRO A 114 9.08 9.41 12.55
N ALA A 115 8.07 8.72 11.96
CA ALA A 115 6.69 9.21 11.96
C ALA A 115 5.85 8.65 13.11
N PHE A 116 6.13 7.43 13.58
CA PHE A 116 5.24 6.71 14.51
C PHE A 116 5.84 6.50 15.90
N LYS A 117 7.16 6.52 16.02
CA LYS A 117 7.86 6.31 17.30
C LYS A 117 9.11 7.19 17.35
N LYS A 118 9.36 7.83 18.49
CA LYS A 118 10.61 8.59 18.72
C LYS A 118 11.80 7.63 18.64
N GLY A 119 12.75 7.94 17.75
CA GLY A 119 13.89 7.05 17.50
C GLY A 119 13.53 5.76 16.75
N GLY A 120 12.36 5.72 16.12
CA GLY A 120 11.90 4.58 15.30
C GLY A 120 12.54 4.53 13.91
N VAL A 121 12.20 3.48 13.18
CA VAL A 121 12.73 3.17 11.85
C VAL A 121 11.79 3.68 10.74
N VAL A 122 10.48 3.74 11.02
CA VAL A 122 9.45 4.01 10.02
C VAL A 122 9.32 5.52 9.77
N THR A 123 9.45 5.91 8.50
CA THR A 123 9.37 7.31 8.04
C THR A 123 8.42 7.44 6.87
N ALA A 124 8.13 8.67 6.45
CA ALA A 124 7.36 8.93 5.24
C ALA A 124 8.05 8.40 3.97
N GLY A 125 9.38 8.25 3.97
CA GLY A 125 10.14 7.78 2.82
C GLY A 125 10.20 6.26 2.66
N ASN A 126 9.97 5.51 3.75
CA ASN A 126 9.95 4.06 3.74
C ASN A 126 8.57 3.47 4.10
N SER A 127 7.52 4.28 3.96
CA SER A 127 6.13 3.89 4.14
C SER A 127 5.36 4.01 2.84
N SER A 128 4.31 3.21 2.68
CA SER A 128 3.36 3.36 1.59
C SER A 128 2.52 4.63 1.80
N GLN A 129 2.21 5.32 0.73
CA GLN A 129 1.23 6.40 0.73
C GLN A 129 -0.19 5.85 0.81
N THR A 130 -1.14 6.68 1.24
CA THR A 130 -2.56 6.40 1.07
C THR A 130 -2.96 6.82 -0.34
N SER A 131 -3.42 5.85 -1.16
CA SER A 131 -3.79 6.09 -2.55
C SER A 131 -5.19 5.57 -2.82
N ASP A 132 -5.94 6.29 -3.63
CA ASP A 132 -7.20 5.81 -4.19
C ASP A 132 -6.88 4.90 -5.38
N GLY A 133 -7.62 3.81 -5.52
CA GLY A 133 -7.43 2.87 -6.61
C GLY A 133 -8.59 1.89 -6.72
N ALA A 134 -8.74 1.31 -7.90
CA ALA A 134 -9.69 0.25 -8.14
C ALA A 134 -9.06 -0.79 -9.09
N ALA A 135 -9.28 -2.06 -8.79
CA ALA A 135 -8.88 -3.15 -9.65
C ALA A 135 -10.00 -4.18 -9.73
N PHE A 136 -10.16 -4.79 -10.90
CA PHE A 136 -11.18 -5.80 -11.13
C PHE A 136 -10.54 -7.08 -11.65
N THR A 137 -10.93 -8.20 -11.08
CA THR A 137 -10.51 -9.53 -11.54
C THR A 137 -11.74 -10.36 -11.78
N LEU A 138 -11.84 -10.96 -12.97
CA LEU A 138 -12.91 -11.88 -13.30
C LEU A 138 -12.48 -13.31 -12.97
N VAL A 139 -13.14 -13.90 -11.99
CA VAL A 139 -12.88 -15.29 -11.55
C VAL A 139 -14.01 -16.19 -11.99
N MET A 140 -13.69 -17.31 -12.61
CA MET A 140 -14.70 -18.28 -13.06
C MET A 140 -14.15 -19.71 -13.04
N SER A 141 -15.05 -20.69 -13.15
CA SER A 141 -14.65 -22.10 -13.24
C SER A 141 -14.03 -22.43 -14.61
N GLU A 142 -13.14 -23.42 -14.64
CA GLU A 142 -12.52 -23.94 -15.88
C GLU A 142 -13.57 -24.34 -16.93
N LYS A 143 -14.68 -24.95 -16.49
CA LYS A 143 -15.80 -25.25 -17.34
C LYS A 143 -16.35 -24.01 -18.04
N LYS A 144 -16.52 -22.91 -17.31
CA LYS A 144 -17.07 -21.67 -17.88
C LYS A 144 -16.09 -20.98 -18.82
N VAL A 145 -14.78 -21.04 -18.51
CA VAL A 145 -13.71 -20.58 -19.41
C VAL A 145 -13.82 -21.30 -20.77
N THR A 146 -13.95 -22.62 -20.76
CA THR A 146 -14.05 -23.44 -21.96
C THR A 146 -15.32 -23.13 -22.73
N GLU A 147 -16.49 -23.05 -22.06
CA GLU A 147 -17.76 -22.70 -22.68
C GLU A 147 -17.74 -21.35 -23.42
N LEU A 148 -17.04 -20.39 -22.86
CA LEU A 148 -16.93 -19.01 -23.40
C LEU A 148 -15.76 -18.84 -24.38
N GLY A 149 -14.91 -19.86 -24.55
CA GLY A 149 -13.72 -19.78 -25.41
C GLY A 149 -12.72 -18.73 -24.98
N LEU A 150 -12.58 -18.49 -23.63
CA LEU A 150 -11.68 -17.50 -23.09
C LEU A 150 -10.28 -18.08 -22.88
N ASP A 151 -9.27 -17.22 -22.94
CA ASP A 151 -7.89 -17.54 -22.58
C ASP A 151 -7.58 -17.04 -21.17
N PRO A 152 -7.41 -17.94 -20.17
CA PRO A 152 -7.20 -17.54 -18.79
C PRO A 152 -5.77 -17.05 -18.57
N ILE A 153 -5.61 -15.92 -17.89
CA ILE A 153 -4.30 -15.35 -17.54
C ILE A 153 -3.59 -16.21 -16.49
N ALA A 154 -4.34 -16.75 -15.54
CA ALA A 154 -3.80 -17.56 -14.44
C ALA A 154 -4.84 -18.57 -13.94
N LYS A 155 -4.36 -19.56 -13.18
CA LYS A 155 -5.20 -20.56 -12.48
C LYS A 155 -4.88 -20.52 -10.99
N LEU A 156 -5.92 -20.40 -10.15
CA LEU A 156 -5.75 -20.50 -8.70
C LEU A 156 -5.49 -21.98 -8.35
N LEU A 157 -4.30 -22.26 -7.84
CA LEU A 157 -3.87 -23.62 -7.46
C LEU A 157 -4.20 -23.96 -6.01
N GLY A 158 -4.26 -22.98 -5.13
CA GLY A 158 -4.55 -23.20 -3.73
C GLY A 158 -4.78 -21.89 -2.98
N CYS A 159 -5.22 -22.01 -1.75
CA CYS A 159 -5.29 -20.91 -0.80
C CYS A 159 -5.01 -21.42 0.60
N SER A 160 -4.42 -20.59 1.45
CA SER A 160 -4.21 -20.89 2.86
C SER A 160 -4.67 -19.74 3.74
N VAL A 161 -4.98 -20.03 4.99
CA VAL A 161 -5.36 -19.03 5.99
C VAL A 161 -4.47 -19.21 7.20
N GLY A 162 -3.83 -18.13 7.63
CA GLY A 162 -2.97 -18.13 8.82
C GLY A 162 -3.42 -17.09 9.83
N GLY A 163 -3.21 -17.36 11.12
CA GLY A 163 -3.43 -16.42 12.21
C GLY A 163 -2.10 -16.04 12.86
N VAL A 164 -1.90 -14.75 13.13
CA VAL A 164 -0.73 -14.23 13.84
C VAL A 164 -1.14 -13.20 14.89
N ASP A 165 -0.25 -12.90 15.82
CA ASP A 165 -0.44 -11.77 16.74
C ASP A 165 -0.62 -10.47 15.92
N PRO A 166 -1.72 -9.73 16.11
CA PRO A 166 -2.01 -8.50 15.36
C PRO A 166 -0.89 -7.47 15.38
N LEU A 167 -0.13 -7.40 16.48
CA LEU A 167 1.01 -6.48 16.59
C LEU A 167 2.10 -6.78 15.56
N TYR A 168 2.23 -8.03 15.14
CA TYR A 168 3.24 -8.49 14.19
C TYR A 168 2.66 -8.94 12.85
N MET A 169 1.46 -8.51 12.52
CA MET A 169 0.77 -8.96 11.31
C MET A 169 1.58 -8.74 10.00
N GLY A 170 2.53 -7.82 10.00
CA GLY A 170 3.40 -7.60 8.84
C GLY A 170 4.27 -8.79 8.45
N CYS A 171 4.44 -9.78 9.34
CA CYS A 171 5.15 -11.01 9.02
C CYS A 171 4.28 -12.08 8.31
N LEU A 172 2.96 -11.85 8.20
CA LEU A 172 2.02 -12.84 7.67
C LEU A 172 2.28 -13.19 6.21
N LEU A 173 2.67 -12.21 5.40
CA LEU A 173 2.99 -12.44 3.98
C LEU A 173 4.12 -13.48 3.82
N TYR A 174 5.15 -13.41 4.64
CA TYR A 174 6.24 -14.36 4.61
C TYR A 174 5.81 -15.79 5.05
N THR A 175 4.92 -15.88 6.02
CA THR A 175 4.47 -17.18 6.55
C THR A 175 3.43 -17.88 5.69
N SER A 176 2.79 -17.16 4.76
CA SER A 176 1.75 -17.67 3.87
C SER A 176 2.20 -17.78 2.41
N ASP A 177 3.39 -17.34 2.09
CA ASP A 177 3.95 -17.41 0.74
C ASP A 177 4.44 -18.81 0.43
N ALA A 178 3.60 -19.57 -0.26
CA ALA A 178 3.94 -20.92 -0.75
C ALA A 178 4.77 -20.89 -2.06
N ALA A 179 5.15 -19.72 -2.55
CA ALA A 179 5.94 -19.60 -3.79
C ALA A 179 7.43 -19.83 -3.57
N ASP A 180 7.89 -19.82 -2.31
CA ASP A 180 9.28 -20.01 -1.91
C ASP A 180 9.61 -21.46 -1.47
N GLU A 181 8.66 -22.42 -1.57
CA GLU A 181 8.86 -23.85 -1.28
C GLU A 181 9.02 -24.70 -2.54
#